data_01847919a0396a562cd6b6121dd8750b
#
_entry.id   01847919a0396a562cd6b6121dd8750b
#
_cell.length_a   1.000
_cell.length_b   1.000
_cell.length_c   1.000
_cell.angle_alpha   90.00
_cell.angle_beta   90.00
_cell.angle_gamma   90.00
#
_symmetry.space_group_name_H-M   'P 1'
#
loop_
_entity.id
_entity.type
_entity.pdbx_description
1 polymer ?
#
loop_
_entity_poly.entity_id
_entity_poly.type
_entity_poly.pdbx_seq_one_letter_code
_entity_poly.pdbx_strand_id
1 'polypeptide(L)'
;MAHLALLARTMAACGVIGLSACSLLQSSPPKAAAAPGTVFGATLSGRDEVPPANSRAASGTARLEYDKSTRLVSWDVSFGGLTSTATAAHIHGPADPGGNAGVVLSLAPRNMFPIVGPLQGSATLTDAQAADLMEGKWYVNIHTANNPNGEIRGQLLAK
;
A
#
# COMPACT_ATOMS: atom_id res chain seq x y z
N MET A 1 7.53 94.01 -11.40
CA MET A 1 8.56 94.47 -10.45
C MET A 1 9.29 93.27 -9.94
N ALA A 2 10.58 93.33 -10.09
CA ALA A 2 11.58 92.31 -9.83
C ALA A 2 11.68 91.89 -8.36
N HIS A 3 12.20 90.72 -8.15
CA HIS A 3 13.35 90.32 -7.32
C HIS A 3 13.46 88.81 -7.34
N LEU A 4 14.35 88.27 -7.96
CA LEU A 4 15.69 87.76 -7.92
C LEU A 4 16.23 87.43 -6.52
N ALA A 5 16.52 86.15 -6.18
CA ALA A 5 17.58 85.66 -5.33
C ALA A 5 17.47 84.11 -5.29
N LEU A 6 18.39 83.39 -5.80
CA LEU A 6 19.75 83.01 -5.48
C LEU A 6 19.81 81.64 -4.81
N LEU A 7 20.48 80.74 -5.52
CA LEU A 7 21.04 79.44 -5.21
C LEU A 7 21.37 79.08 -3.78
N ALA A 8 21.12 77.82 -3.42
CA ALA A 8 22.07 77.05 -2.66
C ALA A 8 21.98 75.51 -3.06
N ARG A 9 23.01 74.99 -3.66
CA ARG A 9 23.26 73.57 -3.90
C ARG A 9 23.72 72.98 -2.61
N THR A 10 23.09 71.91 -2.16
CA THR A 10 23.70 70.95 -1.23
C THR A 10 23.57 69.52 -1.81
N MET A 11 24.74 68.97 -2.14
CA MET A 11 24.87 67.57 -2.46
C MET A 11 24.64 66.77 -1.19
N ALA A 12 23.73 65.81 -1.20
CA ALA A 12 23.64 64.78 -0.20
C ALA A 12 23.87 63.41 -0.88
N ALA A 13 24.88 62.75 -0.41
CA ALA A 13 25.37 61.47 -0.88
C ALA A 13 24.31 60.39 -0.70
N CYS A 14 24.05 59.65 -1.78
CA CYS A 14 23.17 58.50 -1.81
C CYS A 14 23.95 57.26 -1.27
N GLY A 15 23.73 56.94 0.00
CA GLY A 15 24.21 55.66 0.58
C GLY A 15 23.32 54.54 0.14
N VAL A 16 23.83 53.68 -0.73
CA VAL A 16 23.19 52.40 -1.09
C VAL A 16 23.37 51.43 0.04
N ILE A 17 22.33 51.21 0.85
CA ILE A 17 22.31 50.13 1.83
C ILE A 17 21.86 48.89 1.07
N GLY A 18 22.84 48.00 0.74
CA GLY A 18 22.60 46.67 0.20
C GLY A 18 21.95 45.80 1.27
N LEU A 19 20.64 45.55 1.12
CA LEU A 19 19.96 44.47 1.86
C LEU A 19 20.37 43.15 1.26
N SER A 20 21.36 42.51 1.90
CA SER A 20 21.72 41.11 1.65
C SER A 20 20.60 40.20 2.18
N ALA A 21 19.68 39.80 1.31
CA ALA A 21 18.67 38.79 1.63
C ALA A 21 19.38 37.43 1.78
N CYS A 22 19.67 37.08 3.02
CA CYS A 22 20.10 35.70 3.37
C CYS A 22 18.87 34.80 3.18
N SER A 23 18.77 34.14 2.03
CA SER A 23 17.82 33.05 1.80
C SER A 23 18.23 31.87 2.70
N LEU A 24 17.56 31.75 3.85
CA LEU A 24 17.62 30.55 4.67
C LEU A 24 16.94 29.45 3.86
N LEU A 25 17.73 28.61 3.22
CA LEU A 25 17.30 27.29 2.72
C LEU A 25 16.80 26.49 3.93
N GLN A 26 15.50 26.53 4.19
CA GLN A 26 14.85 25.60 5.10
C GLN A 26 14.92 24.22 4.48
N SER A 27 15.93 23.46 4.85
CA SER A 27 15.95 22.03 4.62
C SER A 27 14.78 21.42 5.40
N SER A 28 13.79 20.89 4.69
CA SER A 28 12.74 20.09 5.31
C SER A 28 13.39 19.00 6.15
N PRO A 29 12.94 18.76 7.40
CA PRO A 29 13.47 17.67 8.20
C PRO A 29 13.35 16.36 7.44
N PRO A 30 14.34 15.46 7.52
CA PRO A 30 14.24 14.17 6.88
C PRO A 30 12.97 13.47 7.39
N LYS A 31 12.12 13.00 6.47
CA LYS A 31 10.96 12.19 6.81
C LYS A 31 11.46 11.03 7.67
N ALA A 32 11.04 11.00 8.93
CA ALA A 32 11.42 9.93 9.85
C ALA A 32 11.14 8.59 9.16
N ALA A 33 12.12 7.71 9.14
CA ALA A 33 11.93 6.34 8.65
C ALA A 33 10.78 5.73 9.46
N ALA A 34 9.72 5.30 8.77
CA ALA A 34 8.60 4.63 9.43
C ALA A 34 9.17 3.43 10.20
N ALA A 35 8.66 3.21 11.41
CA ALA A 35 8.98 1.99 12.14
C ALA A 35 8.62 0.78 11.25
N PRO A 36 9.42 -0.30 11.27
CA PRO A 36 9.13 -1.46 10.44
C PRO A 36 7.73 -1.97 10.73
N GLY A 37 6.93 -2.14 9.68
CA GLY A 37 5.56 -2.63 9.78
C GLY A 37 5.54 -4.11 10.22
N THR A 38 4.40 -4.56 10.75
CA THR A 38 4.21 -5.99 11.01
C THR A 38 4.08 -6.73 9.68
N VAL A 39 4.92 -7.75 9.49
CA VAL A 39 4.93 -8.58 8.28
C VAL A 39 4.06 -9.82 8.49
N PHE A 40 3.19 -10.10 7.52
CA PHE A 40 2.40 -11.33 7.45
C PHE A 40 2.82 -12.13 6.22
N GLY A 41 2.68 -13.43 6.30
CA GLY A 41 2.98 -14.32 5.18
C GLY A 41 1.99 -15.47 5.08
N ALA A 42 1.79 -15.93 3.84
CA ALA A 42 1.04 -17.15 3.56
C ALA A 42 1.70 -17.94 2.44
N THR A 43 1.62 -19.26 2.52
CA THR A 43 1.80 -20.17 1.38
C THR A 43 0.41 -20.56 0.91
N LEU A 44 0.15 -20.46 -0.40
CA LEU A 44 -1.14 -20.76 -0.98
C LEU A 44 -1.11 -22.16 -1.64
N SER A 45 -2.11 -22.95 -1.35
CA SER A 45 -2.28 -24.29 -1.96
C SER A 45 -3.75 -24.63 -2.14
N GLY A 46 -4.04 -25.55 -3.06
CA GLY A 46 -5.40 -26.10 -3.24
C GLY A 46 -5.84 -26.97 -2.06
N ARG A 47 -4.89 -27.48 -1.27
CA ARG A 47 -5.20 -28.26 -0.07
C ARG A 47 -5.87 -27.42 1.02
N ASP A 48 -5.49 -26.13 1.10
CA ASP A 48 -5.97 -25.21 2.13
C ASP A 48 -7.32 -24.58 1.76
N GLU A 49 -7.86 -24.86 0.57
CA GLU A 49 -9.21 -24.49 0.18
C GLU A 49 -10.30 -25.20 1.00
N VAL A 50 -11.49 -24.58 1.05
CA VAL A 50 -12.63 -25.12 1.79
C VAL A 50 -13.89 -25.09 0.91
N PRO A 51 -14.29 -26.26 0.38
CA PRO A 51 -13.61 -27.56 0.43
C PRO A 51 -12.30 -27.57 -0.36
N PRO A 52 -11.36 -28.51 -0.05
CA PRO A 52 -10.08 -28.59 -0.74
C PRO A 52 -10.25 -28.69 -2.27
N ALA A 53 -9.46 -27.92 -3.01
CA ALA A 53 -9.41 -27.97 -4.45
C ALA A 53 -8.42 -29.02 -4.94
N ASN A 54 -8.76 -29.72 -6.06
CA ASN A 54 -7.90 -30.75 -6.63
C ASN A 54 -6.82 -30.15 -7.56
N SER A 55 -6.07 -29.16 -7.07
CA SER A 55 -5.07 -28.40 -7.83
C SER A 55 -3.67 -28.60 -7.27
N ARG A 56 -3.09 -29.81 -7.51
CA ARG A 56 -1.81 -30.21 -6.91
C ARG A 56 -0.61 -29.40 -7.39
N ALA A 57 -0.64 -28.88 -8.62
CA ALA A 57 0.45 -28.11 -9.21
C ALA A 57 0.33 -26.61 -8.90
N ALA A 58 -0.88 -26.15 -8.55
CA ALA A 58 -1.13 -24.75 -8.25
C ALA A 58 -0.56 -24.37 -6.88
N SER A 59 0.18 -23.29 -6.83
CA SER A 59 0.79 -22.79 -5.60
C SER A 59 1.00 -21.28 -5.67
N GLY A 60 1.24 -20.68 -4.51
CA GLY A 60 1.54 -19.26 -4.42
C GLY A 60 2.15 -18.88 -3.08
N THR A 61 2.55 -17.62 -2.99
CA THR A 61 3.01 -16.99 -1.76
C THR A 61 2.40 -15.60 -1.64
N ALA A 62 2.09 -15.21 -0.42
CA ALA A 62 1.67 -13.85 -0.12
C ALA A 62 2.56 -13.28 0.98
N ARG A 63 2.96 -12.02 0.80
CA ARG A 63 3.60 -11.19 1.81
C ARG A 63 2.79 -9.92 1.94
N LEU A 64 2.39 -9.61 3.17
CA LEU A 64 1.78 -8.34 3.51
C LEU A 64 2.67 -7.61 4.52
N GLU A 65 2.65 -6.29 4.46
CA GLU A 65 3.28 -5.42 5.44
C GLU A 65 2.25 -4.40 5.94
N TYR A 66 2.02 -4.37 7.23
CA TYR A 66 1.05 -3.48 7.86
C TYR A 66 1.74 -2.45 8.74
N ASP A 67 1.57 -1.18 8.41
CA ASP A 67 2.01 -0.04 9.22
C ASP A 67 0.86 0.41 10.13
N LYS A 68 1.02 0.18 11.43
CA LYS A 68 0.04 0.54 12.45
C LYS A 68 -0.18 2.05 12.56
N SER A 69 0.84 2.87 12.29
CA SER A 69 0.77 4.33 12.44
C SER A 69 -0.10 4.98 11.37
N THR A 70 -0.08 4.43 10.16
CA THR A 70 -0.85 4.89 9.00
C THR A 70 -2.05 4.02 8.69
N ARG A 71 -2.14 2.85 9.32
CA ARG A 71 -3.09 1.77 9.01
C ARG A 71 -3.00 1.28 7.57
N LEU A 72 -1.89 1.53 6.91
CA LEU A 72 -1.64 1.08 5.55
C LEU A 72 -1.21 -0.38 5.57
N VAL A 73 -1.88 -1.22 4.78
CA VAL A 73 -1.39 -2.54 4.40
C VAL A 73 -0.93 -2.50 2.96
N SER A 74 0.23 -3.06 2.67
CA SER A 74 0.72 -3.32 1.31
C SER A 74 0.90 -4.81 1.11
N TRP A 75 0.77 -5.28 -0.13
CA TRP A 75 0.89 -6.69 -0.46
C TRP A 75 1.72 -6.94 -1.72
N ASP A 76 2.33 -8.13 -1.72
CA ASP A 76 2.95 -8.78 -2.87
C ASP A 76 2.49 -10.25 -2.87
N VAL A 77 1.79 -10.65 -3.93
CA VAL A 77 1.22 -11.99 -4.05
C VAL A 77 1.62 -12.60 -5.38
N SER A 78 2.35 -13.72 -5.31
CA SER A 78 2.78 -14.48 -6.48
C SER A 78 2.09 -15.84 -6.51
N PHE A 79 1.72 -16.31 -7.70
CA PHE A 79 1.08 -17.60 -7.88
C PHE A 79 1.36 -18.16 -9.27
N GLY A 80 1.18 -19.49 -9.41
CA GLY A 80 1.36 -20.18 -10.69
C GLY A 80 0.86 -21.60 -10.65
N GLY A 81 0.94 -22.30 -11.80
CA GLY A 81 0.50 -23.67 -11.94
C GLY A 81 -1.01 -23.88 -11.85
N LEU A 82 -1.80 -22.79 -12.02
CA LEU A 82 -3.26 -22.82 -11.97
C LEU A 82 -3.84 -23.71 -13.09
N THR A 83 -5.00 -24.31 -12.84
CA THR A 83 -5.68 -25.21 -13.80
C THR A 83 -6.40 -24.45 -14.93
N SER A 84 -6.62 -23.16 -14.74
CA SER A 84 -7.16 -22.25 -15.75
C SER A 84 -6.83 -20.78 -15.41
N THR A 85 -7.27 -19.86 -16.25
CA THR A 85 -7.06 -18.42 -16.06
C THR A 85 -7.61 -17.94 -14.73
N ALA A 86 -6.78 -17.19 -13.99
CA ALA A 86 -7.25 -16.53 -12.77
C ALA A 86 -8.29 -15.45 -13.10
N THR A 87 -9.43 -15.53 -12.44
CA THR A 87 -10.58 -14.63 -12.64
C THR A 87 -10.75 -13.62 -11.52
N ALA A 88 -10.29 -13.97 -10.31
CA ALA A 88 -10.27 -13.07 -9.15
C ALA A 88 -9.13 -13.43 -8.20
N ALA A 89 -8.70 -12.45 -7.42
CA ALA A 89 -7.72 -12.59 -6.35
C ALA A 89 -8.14 -11.68 -5.20
N HIS A 90 -8.36 -12.27 -4.03
CA HIS A 90 -8.92 -11.56 -2.89
C HIS A 90 -8.18 -11.87 -1.59
N ILE A 91 -8.32 -10.94 -0.63
CA ILE A 91 -8.21 -11.24 0.79
C ILE A 91 -9.62 -11.38 1.35
N HIS A 92 -9.83 -12.43 2.11
CA HIS A 92 -11.08 -12.73 2.81
C HIS A 92 -10.88 -12.69 4.33
N GLY A 93 -11.94 -12.45 5.08
CA GLY A 93 -11.94 -12.43 6.55
C GLY A 93 -13.21 -11.80 7.15
N PRO A 94 -13.37 -11.89 8.49
CA PRO A 94 -12.58 -12.72 9.38
C PRO A 94 -12.99 -14.20 9.34
N ALA A 95 -12.02 -15.09 9.37
CA ALA A 95 -12.22 -16.52 9.54
C ALA A 95 -10.97 -17.19 10.12
N ASP A 96 -11.16 -18.16 10.99
CA ASP A 96 -10.11 -19.06 11.43
C ASP A 96 -9.68 -20.00 10.28
N PRO A 97 -8.48 -20.62 10.35
CA PRO A 97 -8.07 -21.62 9.38
C PRO A 97 -9.15 -22.71 9.19
N GLY A 98 -9.52 -22.99 7.92
CA GLY A 98 -10.58 -23.92 7.58
C GLY A 98 -11.99 -23.35 7.58
N GLY A 99 -12.17 -22.05 7.91
CA GLY A 99 -13.45 -21.33 7.77
C GLY A 99 -13.50 -20.48 6.50
N ASN A 100 -14.68 -20.24 5.95
CA ASN A 100 -14.91 -19.32 4.83
C ASN A 100 -15.46 -17.98 5.32
N ALA A 101 -15.08 -16.89 4.65
CA ALA A 101 -15.54 -15.53 4.94
C ALA A 101 -15.75 -14.72 3.65
N GLY A 102 -16.37 -13.55 3.80
CA GLY A 102 -16.55 -12.60 2.71
C GLY A 102 -15.25 -11.92 2.28
N VAL A 103 -15.30 -11.24 1.14
CA VAL A 103 -14.17 -10.46 0.60
C VAL A 103 -13.95 -9.22 1.46
N VAL A 104 -12.71 -9.01 1.90
CA VAL A 104 -12.25 -7.80 2.59
C VAL A 104 -11.57 -6.85 1.61
N LEU A 105 -10.64 -7.36 0.79
CA LEU A 105 -9.90 -6.58 -0.20
C LEU A 105 -9.79 -7.33 -1.52
N SER A 106 -9.89 -6.60 -2.64
CA SER A 106 -9.48 -7.10 -3.95
C SER A 106 -7.99 -6.87 -4.14
N LEU A 107 -7.24 -7.91 -4.52
CA LEU A 107 -5.80 -7.84 -4.74
C LEU A 107 -5.44 -7.39 -6.14
N ALA A 108 -6.34 -7.56 -7.11
CA ALA A 108 -6.16 -7.17 -8.50
C ALA A 108 -6.97 -5.90 -8.83
N PRO A 109 -6.45 -5.02 -9.71
CA PRO A 109 -7.23 -3.92 -10.27
C PRO A 109 -8.50 -4.41 -10.97
N ARG A 110 -9.59 -3.63 -10.89
CA ARG A 110 -10.91 -3.99 -11.45
C ARG A 110 -10.92 -4.28 -12.96
N ASN A 111 -9.96 -3.72 -13.69
CA ASN A 111 -9.85 -3.86 -15.15
C ASN A 111 -8.73 -4.83 -15.57
N MET A 112 -8.12 -5.55 -14.63
CA MET A 112 -7.11 -6.55 -14.93
C MET A 112 -7.78 -7.87 -15.27
N PHE A 113 -7.70 -8.26 -16.54
CA PHE A 113 -8.09 -9.59 -17.02
C PHE A 113 -7.27 -9.94 -18.27
N PRO A 114 -6.65 -11.12 -18.35
CA PRO A 114 -6.51 -12.11 -17.28
C PRO A 114 -5.72 -11.60 -16.08
N ILE A 115 -6.01 -12.13 -14.88
CA ILE A 115 -5.25 -11.81 -13.68
C ILE A 115 -3.97 -12.63 -13.70
N VAL A 116 -2.83 -11.94 -13.68
CA VAL A 116 -1.49 -12.54 -13.66
C VAL A 116 -0.68 -11.96 -12.50
N GLY A 117 0.10 -12.81 -11.83
CA GLY A 117 1.00 -12.38 -10.76
C GLY A 117 2.35 -11.87 -11.29
N PRO A 118 3.14 -11.18 -10.45
CA PRO A 118 2.82 -10.83 -9.07
C PRO A 118 1.76 -9.71 -8.98
N LEU A 119 0.88 -9.79 -7.97
CA LEU A 119 -0.09 -8.75 -7.65
C LEU A 119 0.43 -7.89 -6.52
N GLN A 120 0.55 -6.59 -6.78
CA GLN A 120 1.02 -5.61 -5.80
C GLN A 120 -0.01 -4.51 -5.61
N GLY A 121 -0.13 -4.02 -4.38
CA GLY A 121 -1.03 -2.94 -4.08
C GLY A 121 -1.00 -2.56 -2.60
N SER A 122 -1.88 -1.64 -2.24
CA SER A 122 -2.03 -1.20 -0.85
C SER A 122 -3.45 -0.73 -0.57
N ALA A 123 -3.84 -0.74 0.71
CA ALA A 123 -5.10 -0.21 1.18
C ALA A 123 -4.96 0.32 2.61
N THR A 124 -5.78 1.29 2.98
CA THR A 124 -5.89 1.72 4.38
C THR A 124 -6.99 0.91 5.05
N LEU A 125 -6.66 0.31 6.18
CA LEU A 125 -7.58 -0.53 6.94
C LEU A 125 -8.41 0.30 7.92
N THR A 126 -9.63 -0.16 8.21
CA THR A 126 -10.35 0.24 9.42
C THR A 126 -9.72 -0.41 10.65
N ASP A 127 -10.04 0.09 11.84
CA ASP A 127 -9.52 -0.47 13.09
C ASP A 127 -9.97 -1.94 13.29
N ALA A 128 -11.20 -2.28 12.90
CA ALA A 128 -11.70 -3.65 12.95
C ALA A 128 -10.94 -4.57 11.98
N GLN A 129 -10.71 -4.14 10.75
CA GLN A 129 -9.94 -4.88 9.76
C GLN A 129 -8.48 -5.11 10.21
N ALA A 130 -7.87 -4.10 10.84
CA ALA A 130 -6.53 -4.21 11.39
C ALA A 130 -6.48 -5.22 12.55
N ALA A 131 -7.49 -5.23 13.43
CA ALA A 131 -7.60 -6.21 14.50
C ALA A 131 -7.71 -7.64 13.95
N ASP A 132 -8.60 -7.88 12.98
CA ASP A 132 -8.78 -9.19 12.36
C ASP A 132 -7.49 -9.69 11.68
N LEU A 133 -6.75 -8.79 10.99
CA LEU A 133 -5.45 -9.13 10.40
C LEU A 133 -4.42 -9.49 11.46
N MET A 134 -4.33 -8.70 12.55
CA MET A 134 -3.40 -8.94 13.66
C MET A 134 -3.71 -10.25 14.41
N GLU A 135 -4.97 -10.68 14.43
CA GLU A 135 -5.41 -11.95 15.00
C GLU A 135 -5.22 -13.15 14.05
N GLY A 136 -4.68 -12.91 12.82
CA GLY A 136 -4.45 -13.96 11.83
C GLY A 136 -5.74 -14.52 11.22
N LYS A 137 -6.84 -13.75 11.24
CA LYS A 137 -8.15 -14.16 10.72
C LYS A 137 -8.36 -13.86 9.23
N TRP A 138 -7.32 -13.47 8.52
CA TRP A 138 -7.40 -13.20 7.10
C TRP A 138 -6.71 -14.29 6.29
N TYR A 139 -7.23 -14.53 5.09
CA TYR A 139 -6.58 -15.43 4.12
C TYR A 139 -6.61 -14.86 2.70
N VAL A 140 -5.60 -15.21 1.92
CA VAL A 140 -5.54 -14.94 0.49
C VAL A 140 -6.20 -16.08 -0.26
N ASN A 141 -6.97 -15.76 -1.31
CA ASN A 141 -7.61 -16.73 -2.19
C ASN A 141 -7.47 -16.28 -3.65
N ILE A 142 -7.08 -17.22 -4.54
CA ILE A 142 -7.01 -17.04 -5.99
C ILE A 142 -8.09 -17.91 -6.63
N HIS A 143 -8.99 -17.26 -7.36
CA HIS A 143 -10.09 -17.92 -8.06
C HIS A 143 -9.75 -18.10 -9.54
N THR A 144 -10.26 -19.16 -10.16
CA THR A 144 -10.06 -19.42 -11.58
C THR A 144 -11.39 -19.79 -12.25
N ALA A 145 -11.38 -19.88 -13.58
CA ALA A 145 -12.56 -20.33 -14.32
C ALA A 145 -12.99 -21.76 -13.95
N ASN A 146 -12.01 -22.65 -13.68
CA ASN A 146 -12.29 -24.03 -13.25
C ASN A 146 -12.67 -24.12 -11.76
N ASN A 147 -12.21 -23.19 -10.93
CA ASN A 147 -12.45 -23.16 -9.50
C ASN A 147 -12.96 -21.76 -9.09
N PRO A 148 -14.22 -21.43 -9.41
CA PRO A 148 -14.78 -20.08 -9.15
C PRO A 148 -14.92 -19.75 -7.66
N ASN A 149 -14.96 -20.76 -6.79
CA ASN A 149 -14.99 -20.59 -5.33
C ASN A 149 -13.62 -20.47 -4.70
N GLY A 150 -12.54 -20.71 -5.47
CA GLY A 150 -11.15 -20.66 -5.06
C GLY A 150 -10.36 -21.86 -5.55
N GLU A 151 -9.16 -21.64 -6.05
CA GLU A 151 -8.25 -22.70 -6.48
C GLU A 151 -7.10 -22.92 -5.52
N ILE A 152 -6.53 -21.83 -5.00
CA ILE A 152 -5.47 -21.86 -3.99
C ILE A 152 -5.73 -20.81 -2.92
N ARG A 153 -5.47 -21.20 -1.67
CA ARG A 153 -5.70 -20.39 -0.48
C ARG A 153 -4.54 -20.52 0.50
N GLY A 154 -4.34 -19.49 1.32
CA GLY A 154 -3.40 -19.52 2.44
C GLY A 154 -3.74 -18.51 3.53
N GLN A 155 -3.69 -18.95 4.81
CA GLN A 155 -3.93 -18.09 5.96
C GLN A 155 -2.75 -17.12 6.14
N LEU A 156 -3.05 -15.84 6.39
CA LEU A 156 -2.09 -14.79 6.65
C LEU A 156 -1.70 -14.80 8.13
N LEU A 157 -0.46 -15.16 8.41
CA LEU A 157 0.08 -15.24 9.77
C LEU A 157 1.27 -14.29 9.92
N ALA A 158 1.39 -13.66 11.10
CA ALA A 158 2.53 -12.81 11.43
C ALA A 158 3.84 -13.61 11.42
N LYS A 159 4.91 -12.97 10.91
CA LYS A 159 6.26 -13.53 10.78
C LYS A 159 7.17 -13.01 11.88
#